data_3ccb4ce31b627d24c6a57172c2152780
#
_entry.id   3ccb4ce31b627d24c6a57172c2152780
#
_cell.length_a   1.000
_cell.length_b   1.000
_cell.length_c   1.000
_cell.angle_alpha   90.00
_cell.angle_beta   90.00
_cell.angle_gamma   90.00
#
_symmetry.space_group_name_H-M   'P 1'
#
loop_
_entity.id
_entity.type
_entity.pdbx_description
1 polymer ?
#
loop_
_entity_poly.entity_id
_entity_poly.type
_entity_poly.pdbx_seq_one_letter_code
_entity_poly.pdbx_strand_id
1 'polypeptide(L)'
;DVLSDISFTANPGETIAILGSTGSGKTSLVQLLQRLYTCTAGEIDIDGVNINDIEHGHLRKNIGIVLQEPFLYSRTIMENIRMIDPRMSEEQVHEAARIACVHDVIEGFENGYDTVVGERGVTLSGGQKQRVAIARMLMQNAPILIFDDSMSAVDTETDASIRAALKHRRESTTTFIISHRITTLCEADKILVLEHGRLVEQGTHEELIAKPGLYRRIARIQNALEEELKQEGGGSNE
;
A
#
# COMPACT_ATOMS: atom_id res chain seq x y z
N ASP A 1 22.38 5.80 11.77
CA ASP A 1 21.59 6.01 10.53
C ASP A 1 20.59 4.88 10.40
N VAL A 2 19.35 5.24 10.06
CA VAL A 2 18.26 4.25 9.86
C VAL A 2 18.35 3.62 8.46
N LEU A 3 18.78 4.40 7.47
CA LEU A 3 18.99 3.99 6.09
C LEU A 3 20.39 4.40 5.64
N SER A 4 21.06 3.54 4.87
CA SER A 4 22.39 3.80 4.31
C SER A 4 22.53 3.16 2.94
N ASP A 5 23.11 3.89 2.00
CA ASP A 5 23.45 3.40 0.66
C ASP A 5 22.23 2.82 -0.09
N ILE A 6 21.08 3.51 -0.03
CA ILE A 6 19.88 3.15 -0.79
C ILE A 6 19.91 3.89 -2.12
N SER A 7 20.00 3.15 -3.22
CA SER A 7 19.97 3.73 -4.57
C SER A 7 19.13 2.86 -5.50
N PHE A 8 18.08 3.44 -6.09
CA PHE A 8 17.24 2.81 -7.09
C PHE A 8 16.51 3.86 -7.92
N THR A 9 15.95 3.42 -9.03
CA THR A 9 15.10 4.24 -9.90
C THR A 9 13.74 3.55 -10.04
N ALA A 10 12.67 4.32 -9.91
CA ALA A 10 11.31 3.94 -10.24
C ALA A 10 10.89 4.72 -11.50
N ASN A 11 10.48 4.01 -12.55
CA ASN A 11 9.98 4.67 -13.76
C ASN A 11 8.48 4.99 -13.62
N PRO A 12 7.97 5.97 -14.38
CA PRO A 12 6.54 6.26 -14.39
C PRO A 12 5.71 5.00 -14.67
N GLY A 13 4.67 4.78 -13.86
CA GLY A 13 3.79 3.62 -14.02
C GLY A 13 4.31 2.31 -13.43
N GLU A 14 5.55 2.24 -12.94
CA GLU A 14 6.08 1.03 -12.28
C GLU A 14 5.43 0.80 -10.90
N THR A 15 5.24 -0.46 -10.59
CA THR A 15 4.96 -0.93 -9.22
C THR A 15 6.25 -1.41 -8.59
N ILE A 16 6.66 -0.72 -7.52
CA ILE A 16 7.86 -1.03 -6.73
C ILE A 16 7.42 -1.72 -5.44
N ALA A 17 7.78 -2.97 -5.26
CA ALA A 17 7.55 -3.68 -4.01
C ALA A 17 8.75 -3.55 -3.07
N ILE A 18 8.49 -3.40 -1.77
CA ILE A 18 9.52 -3.28 -0.74
C ILE A 18 9.34 -4.38 0.28
N LEU A 19 10.33 -5.27 0.36
CA LEU A 19 10.40 -6.37 1.32
C LEU A 19 11.49 -6.10 2.35
N GLY A 20 11.28 -6.56 3.55
CA GLY A 20 12.28 -6.55 4.63
C GLY A 20 11.67 -6.87 5.98
N SER A 21 12.48 -7.27 6.94
CA SER A 21 12.04 -7.54 8.32
C SER A 21 11.53 -6.26 9.00
N THR A 22 10.83 -6.43 10.12
CA THR A 22 10.47 -5.30 10.99
C THR A 22 11.75 -4.57 11.42
N GLY A 23 11.73 -3.24 11.33
CA GLY A 23 12.90 -2.40 11.65
C GLY A 23 13.95 -2.31 10.53
N SER A 24 13.76 -2.91 9.35
CA SER A 24 14.71 -2.79 8.22
C SER A 24 14.73 -1.42 7.54
N GLY A 25 13.83 -0.48 7.90
CA GLY A 25 13.80 0.87 7.36
C GLY A 25 12.75 1.13 6.27
N LYS A 26 11.85 0.18 5.96
CA LYS A 26 10.82 0.33 4.91
C LYS A 26 9.94 1.57 5.09
N THR A 27 9.35 1.73 6.27
CA THR A 27 8.52 2.89 6.60
C THR A 27 9.34 4.19 6.57
N SER A 28 10.61 4.16 7.02
CA SER A 28 11.50 5.33 6.95
C SER A 28 11.77 5.75 5.50
N LEU A 29 11.92 4.78 4.58
CA LEU A 29 12.09 5.08 3.16
C LEU A 29 10.88 5.81 2.58
N VAL A 30 9.65 5.34 2.84
CA VAL A 30 8.43 6.03 2.35
C VAL A 30 8.19 7.38 3.06
N GLN A 31 8.63 7.53 4.30
CA GLN A 31 8.58 8.82 5.01
C GLN A 31 9.54 9.86 4.40
N LEU A 32 10.67 9.44 3.85
CA LEU A 32 11.55 10.31 3.06
C LEU A 32 10.88 10.76 1.76
N LEU A 33 10.17 9.87 1.06
CA LEU A 33 9.39 10.24 -0.14
C LEU A 33 8.31 11.28 0.15
N GLN A 34 7.74 11.26 1.36
CA GLN A 34 6.78 12.27 1.80
C GLN A 34 7.43 13.54 2.37
N ARG A 35 8.76 13.57 2.42
CA ARG A 35 9.54 14.63 3.05
C ARG A 35 9.08 14.93 4.49
N LEU A 36 8.77 13.85 5.24
CA LEU A 36 8.58 13.94 6.70
C LEU A 36 9.92 14.04 7.43
N TYR A 37 10.97 13.52 6.79
CA TYR A 37 12.37 13.65 7.20
C TYR A 37 13.21 14.07 5.99
N THR A 38 14.38 14.65 6.25
CA THR A 38 15.36 15.03 5.24
C THR A 38 16.51 14.02 5.23
N CYS A 39 17.01 13.67 4.05
CA CYS A 39 18.23 12.87 3.93
C CYS A 39 19.42 13.60 4.57
N THR A 40 20.24 12.88 5.33
CA THR A 40 21.49 13.42 5.89
C THR A 40 22.61 13.44 4.84
N ALA A 41 22.52 12.57 3.81
CA ALA A 41 23.40 12.52 2.66
C ALA A 41 22.64 11.90 1.49
N GLY A 42 23.12 12.13 0.26
CA GLY A 42 22.43 11.72 -0.95
C GLY A 42 21.26 12.64 -1.31
N GLU A 43 20.49 12.23 -2.32
CA GLU A 43 19.38 13.00 -2.86
C GLU A 43 18.23 12.10 -3.27
N ILE A 44 17.03 12.66 -3.32
CA ILE A 44 15.84 12.03 -3.86
C ILE A 44 15.26 13.00 -4.89
N ASP A 45 15.13 12.53 -6.12
CA ASP A 45 14.56 13.30 -7.20
C ASP A 45 13.21 12.72 -7.64
N ILE A 46 12.27 13.58 -7.97
CA ILE A 46 10.99 13.23 -8.59
C ILE A 46 10.93 14.00 -9.91
N ASP A 47 10.86 13.28 -11.03
CA ASP A 47 10.85 13.83 -12.38
C ASP A 47 12.02 14.81 -12.64
N GLY A 48 13.21 14.48 -12.10
CA GLY A 48 14.44 15.27 -12.24
C GLY A 48 14.49 16.52 -11.37
N VAL A 49 13.56 16.69 -10.43
CA VAL A 49 13.55 17.79 -9.46
C VAL A 49 13.85 17.22 -8.07
N ASN A 50 14.86 17.81 -7.39
CA ASN A 50 15.18 17.40 -6.03
C ASN A 50 13.98 17.61 -5.10
N ILE A 51 13.65 16.59 -4.31
CA ILE A 51 12.46 16.63 -3.44
C ILE A 51 12.47 17.81 -2.47
N ASN A 52 13.65 18.34 -2.12
CA ASN A 52 13.80 19.48 -1.22
C ASN A 52 13.40 20.81 -1.91
N ASP A 53 13.43 20.86 -3.24
CA ASP A 53 13.07 22.02 -4.05
C ASP A 53 11.58 22.05 -4.40
N ILE A 54 10.87 20.94 -4.17
CA ILE A 54 9.42 20.84 -4.40
C ILE A 54 8.68 21.48 -3.21
N GLU A 55 7.69 22.32 -3.47
CA GLU A 55 6.84 22.88 -2.43
C GLU A 55 6.09 21.76 -1.67
N HIS A 56 6.06 21.83 -0.32
CA HIS A 56 5.51 20.76 0.54
C HIS A 56 4.05 20.41 0.24
N GLY A 57 3.20 21.41 0.02
CA GLY A 57 1.79 21.19 -0.29
C GLY A 57 1.62 20.51 -1.64
N HIS A 58 2.43 20.90 -2.63
CA HIS A 58 2.45 20.25 -3.94
C HIS A 58 2.87 18.79 -3.84
N LEU A 59 3.98 18.50 -3.14
CA LEU A 59 4.47 17.13 -2.94
C LEU A 59 3.41 16.23 -2.30
N ARG A 60 2.83 16.65 -1.17
CA ARG A 60 1.83 15.88 -0.42
C ARG A 60 0.52 15.68 -1.18
N LYS A 61 0.13 16.63 -2.04
CA LYS A 61 -1.04 16.50 -2.90
C LYS A 61 -0.84 15.43 -3.99
N ASN A 62 0.40 15.23 -4.42
CA ASN A 62 0.77 14.31 -5.49
C ASN A 62 1.27 12.94 -4.98
N ILE A 63 1.29 12.70 -3.67
CA ILE A 63 1.62 11.41 -3.07
C ILE A 63 0.46 10.95 -2.19
N GLY A 64 -0.25 9.91 -2.64
CA GLY A 64 -1.26 9.21 -1.84
C GLY A 64 -0.62 8.14 -0.96
N ILE A 65 -1.04 8.02 0.29
CA ILE A 65 -0.55 6.98 1.18
C ILE A 65 -1.66 6.31 1.98
N VAL A 66 -1.56 4.99 2.13
CA VAL A 66 -2.30 4.21 3.11
C VAL A 66 -1.32 3.63 4.10
N LEU A 67 -1.46 4.01 5.36
CA LEU A 67 -0.61 3.56 6.47
C LEU A 67 -1.03 2.17 6.96
N GLN A 68 -0.12 1.48 7.63
CA GLN A 68 -0.35 0.20 8.28
C GLN A 68 -1.51 0.28 9.29
N GLU A 69 -1.56 1.35 10.09
CA GLU A 69 -2.66 1.66 10.99
C GLU A 69 -3.42 2.89 10.48
N PRO A 70 -4.53 2.71 9.76
CA PRO A 70 -5.25 3.81 9.17
C PRO A 70 -6.04 4.59 10.22
N PHE A 71 -5.97 5.90 10.14
CA PHE A 71 -6.75 6.80 10.97
C PHE A 71 -8.06 7.22 10.25
N LEU A 72 -9.17 7.12 10.96
CA LEU A 72 -10.46 7.65 10.54
C LEU A 72 -10.90 8.75 11.50
N TYR A 73 -11.40 9.84 10.93
CA TYR A 73 -11.90 10.96 11.69
C TYR A 73 -13.30 10.65 12.24
N SER A 74 -13.68 11.25 13.38
CA SER A 74 -15.02 11.17 13.96
C SER A 74 -16.03 11.93 13.09
N ARG A 75 -16.32 11.38 11.93
CA ARG A 75 -17.20 11.89 10.87
C ARG A 75 -17.94 10.72 10.22
N THR A 76 -18.81 11.02 9.27
CA THR A 76 -19.46 9.96 8.47
C THR A 76 -18.44 9.20 7.63
N ILE A 77 -18.79 7.99 7.19
CA ILE A 77 -17.96 7.21 6.27
C ILE A 77 -17.81 7.97 4.94
N MET A 78 -18.89 8.57 4.44
CA MET A 78 -18.87 9.43 3.26
C MET A 78 -17.81 10.54 3.37
N GLU A 79 -17.85 11.30 4.47
CA GLU A 79 -16.90 12.39 4.71
C GLU A 79 -15.45 11.88 4.87
N ASN A 80 -15.26 10.71 5.47
CA ASN A 80 -13.95 10.08 5.60
C ASN A 80 -13.36 9.72 4.25
N ILE A 81 -14.14 9.16 3.33
CA ILE A 81 -13.67 8.79 1.99
C ILE A 81 -13.47 10.04 1.12
N ARG A 82 -14.42 10.98 1.13
CA ARG A 82 -14.42 12.22 0.34
C ARG A 82 -13.47 13.29 0.86
N MET A 83 -12.75 13.05 1.95
CA MET A 83 -11.96 14.07 2.67
C MET A 83 -10.97 14.84 1.78
N ILE A 84 -10.41 14.20 0.77
CA ILE A 84 -9.38 14.79 -0.10
C ILE A 84 -9.97 15.84 -1.03
N ASP A 85 -11.16 15.59 -1.59
CA ASP A 85 -11.92 16.57 -2.37
C ASP A 85 -13.42 16.44 -2.07
N PRO A 86 -13.98 17.34 -1.25
CA PRO A 86 -15.39 17.34 -0.90
C PRO A 86 -16.36 17.50 -2.07
N ARG A 87 -15.86 17.93 -3.26
CA ARG A 87 -16.68 18.14 -4.47
C ARG A 87 -16.91 16.84 -5.25
N MET A 88 -16.22 15.77 -4.92
CA MET A 88 -16.40 14.49 -5.59
C MET A 88 -17.81 13.95 -5.37
N SER A 89 -18.38 13.34 -6.41
CA SER A 89 -19.74 12.81 -6.39
C SER A 89 -19.87 11.59 -5.49
N GLU A 90 -21.08 11.29 -5.04
CA GLU A 90 -21.37 10.08 -4.28
C GLU A 90 -21.04 8.82 -5.09
N GLU A 91 -21.32 8.82 -6.40
CA GLU A 91 -21.00 7.69 -7.26
C GLU A 91 -19.50 7.39 -7.30
N GLN A 92 -18.65 8.40 -7.33
CA GLN A 92 -17.19 8.23 -7.25
C GLN A 92 -16.77 7.62 -5.90
N VAL A 93 -17.41 8.04 -4.80
CA VAL A 93 -17.17 7.46 -3.47
C VAL A 93 -17.60 5.99 -3.44
N HIS A 94 -18.78 5.68 -3.97
CA HIS A 94 -19.29 4.31 -4.05
C HIS A 94 -18.37 3.42 -4.89
N GLU A 95 -17.89 3.92 -6.01
CA GLU A 95 -16.96 3.17 -6.88
C GLU A 95 -15.63 2.89 -6.15
N ALA A 96 -15.05 3.87 -5.48
CA ALA A 96 -13.86 3.67 -4.67
C ALA A 96 -14.09 2.65 -3.53
N ALA A 97 -15.28 2.68 -2.91
CA ALA A 97 -15.66 1.73 -1.88
C ALA A 97 -15.87 0.31 -2.43
N ARG A 98 -16.41 0.16 -3.65
CA ARG A 98 -16.53 -1.15 -4.34
C ARG A 98 -15.15 -1.72 -4.64
N ILE A 99 -14.24 -0.92 -5.20
CA ILE A 99 -12.85 -1.36 -5.46
C ILE A 99 -12.17 -1.81 -4.17
N ALA A 100 -12.38 -1.09 -3.07
CA ALA A 100 -11.85 -1.44 -1.77
C ALA A 100 -12.65 -2.55 -1.04
N CYS A 101 -13.65 -3.17 -1.69
CA CYS A 101 -14.51 -4.22 -1.16
C CYS A 101 -15.15 -3.86 0.21
N VAL A 102 -15.56 -2.60 0.39
CA VAL A 102 -16.19 -2.11 1.62
C VAL A 102 -17.60 -1.56 1.41
N HIS A 103 -18.05 -1.41 0.16
CA HIS A 103 -19.36 -0.87 -0.20
C HIS A 103 -20.50 -1.62 0.49
N ASP A 104 -20.59 -2.94 0.30
CA ASP A 104 -21.67 -3.76 0.84
C ASP A 104 -21.68 -3.77 2.38
N VAL A 105 -20.50 -3.70 2.99
CA VAL A 105 -20.39 -3.56 4.46
C VAL A 105 -20.96 -2.23 4.91
N ILE A 106 -20.69 -1.14 4.18
CA ILE A 106 -21.21 0.19 4.49
C ILE A 106 -22.73 0.23 4.33
N GLU A 107 -23.26 -0.32 3.22
CA GLU A 107 -24.72 -0.39 2.99
C GLU A 107 -25.44 -1.23 4.06
N GLY A 108 -24.75 -2.17 4.71
CA GLY A 108 -25.29 -2.96 5.82
C GLY A 108 -25.41 -2.21 7.14
N PHE A 109 -24.87 -1.01 7.29
CA PHE A 109 -25.10 -0.18 8.47
C PHE A 109 -26.46 0.52 8.41
N GLU A 110 -27.07 0.78 9.57
CA GLU A 110 -28.38 1.45 9.70
C GLU A 110 -28.45 2.77 8.91
N ASN A 111 -27.35 3.55 8.91
CA ASN A 111 -27.27 4.84 8.22
C ASN A 111 -26.36 4.80 6.99
N GLY A 112 -26.00 3.61 6.47
CA GLY A 112 -25.17 3.45 5.30
C GLY A 112 -23.90 4.33 5.36
N TYR A 113 -23.66 5.11 4.32
CA TYR A 113 -22.53 6.05 4.24
C TYR A 113 -22.60 7.23 5.22
N ASP A 114 -23.78 7.55 5.75
CA ASP A 114 -23.95 8.59 6.77
C ASP A 114 -23.63 8.08 8.19
N THR A 115 -23.24 6.81 8.31
CA THR A 115 -22.80 6.24 9.59
C THR A 115 -21.57 6.99 10.09
N VAL A 116 -21.69 7.60 11.29
CA VAL A 116 -20.56 8.25 11.97
C VAL A 116 -19.65 7.20 12.57
N VAL A 117 -18.34 7.28 12.28
CA VAL A 117 -17.31 6.37 12.78
C VAL A 117 -16.32 7.10 13.69
N GLY A 118 -15.48 6.35 14.42
CA GLY A 118 -14.48 6.91 15.34
C GLY A 118 -14.91 6.82 16.80
N GLU A 119 -14.29 7.63 17.68
CA GLU A 119 -14.45 7.52 19.15
C GLU A 119 -15.90 7.70 19.65
N ARG A 120 -16.73 8.42 18.91
CA ARG A 120 -18.13 8.72 19.27
C ARG A 120 -19.16 8.09 18.32
N GLY A 121 -18.72 7.16 17.48
CA GLY A 121 -19.57 6.52 16.47
C GLY A 121 -19.38 4.99 16.45
N VAL A 122 -19.81 4.38 15.35
CA VAL A 122 -19.65 2.94 15.15
C VAL A 122 -18.16 2.58 15.09
N THR A 123 -17.78 1.53 15.81
CA THR A 123 -16.42 1.00 15.78
C THR A 123 -16.29 0.04 14.60
N LEU A 124 -15.52 0.42 13.58
CA LEU A 124 -15.15 -0.46 12.49
C LEU A 124 -14.07 -1.47 12.92
N SER A 125 -14.10 -2.68 12.38
CA SER A 125 -13.00 -3.63 12.52
C SER A 125 -11.73 -3.09 11.86
N GLY A 126 -10.56 -3.66 12.20
CA GLY A 126 -9.29 -3.25 11.60
C GLY A 126 -9.30 -3.33 10.06
N GLY A 127 -9.81 -4.45 9.51
CA GLY A 127 -9.93 -4.62 8.07
C GLY A 127 -10.93 -3.66 7.41
N GLN A 128 -12.05 -3.33 8.07
CA GLN A 128 -13.00 -2.32 7.58
C GLN A 128 -12.38 -0.92 7.56
N LYS A 129 -11.67 -0.53 8.63
CA LYS A 129 -10.91 0.74 8.68
C LYS A 129 -9.90 0.83 7.54
N GLN A 130 -9.18 -0.26 7.31
CA GLN A 130 -8.18 -0.35 6.25
C GLN A 130 -8.81 -0.14 4.87
N ARG A 131 -9.91 -0.84 4.57
CA ARG A 131 -10.64 -0.71 3.31
C ARG A 131 -11.22 0.69 3.09
N VAL A 132 -11.74 1.33 4.13
CA VAL A 132 -12.18 2.75 4.06
C VAL A 132 -11.01 3.70 3.78
N ALA A 133 -9.85 3.47 4.39
CA ALA A 133 -8.65 4.27 4.11
C ALA A 133 -8.11 4.07 2.68
N ILE A 134 -8.19 2.84 2.16
CA ILE A 134 -7.87 2.54 0.76
C ILE A 134 -8.86 3.24 -0.18
N ALA A 135 -10.18 3.17 0.08
CA ALA A 135 -11.18 3.90 -0.71
C ALA A 135 -10.88 5.40 -0.74
N ARG A 136 -10.55 6.00 0.42
CA ARG A 136 -10.11 7.41 0.52
C ARG A 136 -8.91 7.69 -0.38
N MET A 137 -7.89 6.84 -0.36
CA MET A 137 -6.68 7.01 -1.18
C MET A 137 -6.98 6.84 -2.67
N LEU A 138 -7.87 5.91 -3.05
CA LEU A 138 -8.29 5.71 -4.45
C LEU A 138 -9.03 6.93 -5.03
N MET A 139 -9.66 7.75 -4.17
CA MET A 139 -10.25 9.03 -4.57
C MET A 139 -9.18 10.07 -4.94
N GLN A 140 -7.95 9.92 -4.44
CA GLN A 140 -6.85 10.81 -4.78
C GLN A 140 -6.30 10.45 -6.17
N ASN A 141 -6.35 11.38 -7.09
CA ASN A 141 -5.72 11.21 -8.41
C ASN A 141 -4.23 11.59 -8.33
N ALA A 142 -3.50 10.93 -7.44
CA ALA A 142 -2.09 11.17 -7.20
C ALA A 142 -1.23 10.33 -8.16
N PRO A 143 -0.18 10.91 -8.77
CA PRO A 143 0.75 10.19 -9.64
C PRO A 143 1.64 9.19 -8.87
N ILE A 144 1.76 9.32 -7.55
CA ILE A 144 2.50 8.38 -6.70
C ILE A 144 1.58 7.87 -5.61
N LEU A 145 1.48 6.54 -5.48
CA LEU A 145 0.71 5.87 -4.42
C LEU A 145 1.63 5.01 -3.57
N ILE A 146 1.41 5.02 -2.26
CA ILE A 146 2.20 4.25 -1.28
C ILE A 146 1.25 3.44 -0.41
N PHE A 147 1.47 2.13 -0.35
CA PHE A 147 0.80 1.18 0.53
C PHE A 147 1.82 0.70 1.57
N ASP A 148 1.79 1.28 2.78
CA ASP A 148 2.70 0.90 3.87
C ASP A 148 2.10 -0.24 4.68
N ASP A 149 2.43 -1.48 4.29
CA ASP A 149 1.94 -2.77 4.85
C ASP A 149 0.40 -2.83 5.04
N SER A 150 -0.28 -1.96 4.34
CA SER A 150 -1.72 -1.74 4.45
C SER A 150 -2.54 -2.83 3.76
N MET A 151 -1.92 -3.61 2.89
CA MET A 151 -2.54 -4.75 2.21
C MET A 151 -2.51 -6.02 3.06
N SER A 152 -1.72 -6.06 4.14
CA SER A 152 -1.62 -7.23 5.03
C SER A 152 -2.90 -7.50 5.83
N ALA A 153 -3.67 -6.45 6.11
CA ALA A 153 -4.91 -6.52 6.88
C ALA A 153 -6.18 -6.75 6.02
N VAL A 154 -6.03 -6.84 4.70
CA VAL A 154 -7.14 -7.12 3.78
C VAL A 154 -7.08 -8.57 3.29
N ASP A 155 -8.25 -9.12 2.95
CA ASP A 155 -8.36 -10.47 2.38
C ASP A 155 -7.85 -10.52 0.93
N THR A 156 -7.69 -11.73 0.41
CA THR A 156 -7.13 -11.96 -0.94
C THR A 156 -7.98 -11.37 -2.05
N GLU A 157 -9.32 -11.35 -1.90
CA GLU A 157 -10.24 -10.79 -2.89
C GLU A 157 -10.08 -9.27 -2.98
N THR A 158 -10.06 -8.60 -1.82
CA THR A 158 -9.82 -7.15 -1.72
C THR A 158 -8.44 -6.78 -2.29
N ASP A 159 -7.38 -7.53 -1.96
CA ASP A 159 -6.04 -7.33 -2.51
C ASP A 159 -6.03 -7.44 -4.03
N ALA A 160 -6.67 -8.46 -4.60
CA ALA A 160 -6.77 -8.64 -6.05
C ALA A 160 -7.56 -7.51 -6.73
N SER A 161 -8.69 -7.07 -6.14
CA SER A 161 -9.51 -5.96 -6.66
C SER A 161 -8.72 -4.66 -6.70
N ILE A 162 -8.01 -4.33 -5.61
CA ILE A 162 -7.18 -3.12 -5.53
C ILE A 162 -6.07 -3.18 -6.58
N ARG A 163 -5.36 -4.31 -6.70
CA ARG A 163 -4.30 -4.46 -7.71
C ARG A 163 -4.82 -4.33 -9.14
N ALA A 164 -5.98 -4.89 -9.43
CA ALA A 164 -6.63 -4.73 -10.73
C ALA A 164 -6.93 -3.25 -11.03
N ALA A 165 -7.50 -2.52 -10.07
CA ALA A 165 -7.77 -1.09 -10.22
C ALA A 165 -6.48 -0.26 -10.40
N LEU A 166 -5.42 -0.57 -9.66
CA LEU A 166 -4.11 0.07 -9.83
C LEU A 166 -3.50 -0.23 -11.19
N LYS A 167 -3.66 -1.45 -11.70
CA LYS A 167 -3.19 -1.84 -13.03
C LYS A 167 -3.84 -1.03 -14.16
N HIS A 168 -5.12 -0.67 -14.02
CA HIS A 168 -5.78 0.23 -14.96
C HIS A 168 -5.27 1.68 -14.88
N ARG A 169 -4.63 2.08 -13.79
CA ARG A 169 -4.04 3.42 -13.59
C ARG A 169 -2.54 3.47 -13.93
N ARG A 170 -1.91 2.38 -14.32
CA ARG A 170 -0.45 2.27 -14.53
C ARG A 170 0.15 3.34 -15.45
N GLU A 171 -0.56 3.76 -16.50
CA GLU A 171 -0.05 4.77 -17.42
C GLU A 171 0.21 6.14 -16.75
N SER A 172 -0.39 6.38 -15.58
CA SER A 172 -0.32 7.68 -14.89
C SER A 172 0.10 7.59 -13.42
N THR A 173 0.37 6.37 -12.89
CA THR A 173 0.56 6.19 -11.43
C THR A 173 1.68 5.23 -11.12
N THR A 174 2.73 5.72 -10.45
CA THR A 174 3.80 4.90 -9.87
C THR A 174 3.39 4.45 -8.47
N THR A 175 3.51 3.15 -8.19
CA THR A 175 3.00 2.57 -6.94
C THR A 175 4.13 1.96 -6.11
N PHE A 176 4.21 2.29 -4.84
CA PHE A 176 5.09 1.65 -3.86
C PHE A 176 4.24 0.77 -2.94
N ILE A 177 4.60 -0.51 -2.81
CA ILE A 177 3.90 -1.47 -1.96
C ILE A 177 4.89 -2.08 -0.97
N ILE A 178 4.74 -1.75 0.31
CA ILE A 178 5.41 -2.48 1.38
C ILE A 178 4.53 -3.68 1.71
N SER A 179 5.06 -4.89 1.58
CA SER A 179 4.35 -6.11 1.90
C SER A 179 5.32 -7.21 2.36
N HIS A 180 4.80 -8.09 3.19
CA HIS A 180 5.49 -9.33 3.57
C HIS A 180 4.98 -10.54 2.78
N ARG A 181 3.92 -10.40 1.96
CA ARG A 181 3.32 -11.50 1.19
C ARG A 181 4.00 -11.62 -0.16
N ILE A 182 4.59 -12.78 -0.44
CA ILE A 182 5.24 -13.05 -1.74
C ILE A 182 4.22 -12.97 -2.88
N THR A 183 2.97 -13.39 -2.67
CA THR A 183 1.88 -13.28 -3.65
C THR A 183 1.60 -11.84 -4.09
N THR A 184 1.82 -10.87 -3.22
CA THR A 184 1.73 -9.43 -3.55
C THR A 184 2.99 -8.93 -4.25
N LEU A 185 4.16 -9.38 -3.77
CA LEU A 185 5.46 -8.92 -4.27
C LEU A 185 5.77 -9.43 -5.68
N CYS A 186 5.35 -10.65 -6.03
CA CYS A 186 5.67 -11.27 -7.32
C CYS A 186 5.03 -10.57 -8.53
N GLU A 187 4.01 -9.75 -8.33
CA GLU A 187 3.37 -8.98 -9.39
C GLU A 187 3.99 -7.57 -9.61
N ALA A 188 4.95 -7.18 -8.78
CA ALA A 188 5.63 -5.90 -8.90
C ALA A 188 6.65 -5.93 -10.07
N ASP A 189 6.83 -4.78 -10.72
CA ASP A 189 7.82 -4.62 -11.79
C ASP A 189 9.25 -4.66 -11.23
N LYS A 190 9.42 -4.21 -10.00
CA LYS A 190 10.70 -4.22 -9.28
C LYS A 190 10.48 -4.48 -7.80
N ILE A 191 11.31 -5.30 -7.23
CA ILE A 191 11.33 -5.63 -5.81
C ILE A 191 12.63 -5.09 -5.21
N LEU A 192 12.50 -4.35 -4.11
CA LEU A 192 13.60 -3.87 -3.28
C LEU A 192 13.61 -4.66 -1.97
N VAL A 193 14.72 -5.30 -1.65
CA VAL A 193 14.87 -6.05 -0.39
C VAL A 193 15.75 -5.26 0.55
N LEU A 194 15.18 -4.84 1.67
CA LEU A 194 15.85 -4.07 2.71
C LEU A 194 16.23 -4.94 3.90
N GLU A 195 17.48 -4.86 4.32
CA GLU A 195 17.99 -5.50 5.53
C GLU A 195 18.91 -4.53 6.29
N HIS A 196 18.63 -4.33 7.57
CA HIS A 196 19.42 -3.42 8.44
C HIS A 196 19.67 -2.03 7.82
N GLY A 197 18.63 -1.45 7.22
CA GLY A 197 18.71 -0.11 6.62
C GLY A 197 19.45 -0.03 5.29
N ARG A 198 19.78 -1.16 4.66
CA ARG A 198 20.47 -1.23 3.37
C ARG A 198 19.65 -1.96 2.32
N LEU A 199 19.81 -1.56 1.07
CA LEU A 199 19.28 -2.28 -0.08
C LEU A 199 20.23 -3.45 -0.39
N VAL A 200 19.80 -4.68 -0.06
CA VAL A 200 20.65 -5.89 -0.23
C VAL A 200 20.38 -6.64 -1.52
N GLU A 201 19.15 -6.56 -2.04
CA GLU A 201 18.76 -7.17 -3.31
C GLU A 201 17.77 -6.26 -4.04
N GLN A 202 17.84 -6.22 -5.37
CA GLN A 202 16.82 -5.61 -6.21
C GLN A 202 16.70 -6.35 -7.55
N GLY A 203 15.48 -6.40 -8.09
CA GLY A 203 15.18 -7.06 -9.37
C GLY A 203 13.72 -7.45 -9.49
N THR A 204 13.38 -8.22 -10.51
CA THR A 204 12.06 -8.83 -10.67
C THR A 204 11.92 -10.08 -9.79
N HIS A 205 10.70 -10.61 -9.68
CA HIS A 205 10.46 -11.88 -8.98
C HIS A 205 11.33 -13.01 -9.54
N GLU A 206 11.35 -13.15 -10.87
CA GLU A 206 12.09 -14.20 -11.58
C GLU A 206 13.59 -14.11 -11.35
N GLU A 207 14.13 -12.89 -11.37
CA GLU A 207 15.55 -12.65 -11.13
C GLU A 207 15.95 -12.99 -9.69
N LEU A 208 15.12 -12.60 -8.71
CA LEU A 208 15.42 -12.78 -7.29
C LEU A 208 15.19 -14.23 -6.84
N ILE A 209 14.19 -14.93 -7.39
CA ILE A 209 13.97 -16.35 -7.07
C ILE A 209 15.07 -17.25 -7.65
N ALA A 210 15.68 -16.85 -8.78
CA ALA A 210 16.76 -17.59 -9.43
C ALA A 210 18.09 -17.55 -8.65
N LYS A 211 18.31 -16.47 -7.88
CA LYS A 211 19.57 -16.23 -7.17
C LYS A 211 19.44 -16.65 -5.68
N PRO A 212 20.52 -17.14 -5.05
CA PRO A 212 20.54 -17.27 -3.59
C PRO A 212 20.44 -15.90 -2.93
N GLY A 213 19.48 -15.74 -2.00
CA GLY A 213 19.29 -14.47 -1.30
C GLY A 213 18.16 -14.51 -0.28
N LEU A 214 17.93 -13.37 0.37
CA LEU A 214 16.89 -13.22 1.38
C LEU A 214 15.50 -13.38 0.76
N TYR A 215 15.26 -12.77 -0.41
CA TYR A 215 14.00 -12.89 -1.13
C TYR A 215 13.63 -14.35 -1.40
N ARG A 216 14.54 -15.11 -2.03
CA ARG A 216 14.33 -16.53 -2.35
C ARG A 216 14.07 -17.36 -1.09
N ARG A 217 14.77 -17.10 0.00
CA ARG A 217 14.56 -17.79 1.28
C ARG A 217 13.16 -17.56 1.83
N ILE A 218 12.70 -16.30 1.85
CA ILE A 218 11.35 -15.94 2.32
C ILE A 218 10.29 -16.57 1.41
N ALA A 219 10.46 -16.49 0.09
CA ALA A 219 9.53 -17.07 -0.88
C ALA A 219 9.35 -18.58 -0.68
N ARG A 220 10.44 -19.30 -0.48
CA ARG A 220 10.39 -20.76 -0.21
C ARG A 220 9.65 -21.11 1.07
N ILE A 221 9.87 -20.34 2.14
CA ILE A 221 9.20 -20.58 3.42
C ILE A 221 7.69 -20.34 3.27
N GLN A 222 7.27 -19.26 2.62
CA GLN A 222 5.85 -18.95 2.45
C GLN A 222 5.15 -19.96 1.54
N ASN A 223 5.77 -20.35 0.42
CA ASN A 223 5.19 -21.35 -0.48
C ASN A 223 5.03 -22.72 0.20
N ALA A 224 6.02 -23.15 1.01
CA ALA A 224 5.92 -24.40 1.76
C ALA A 224 4.78 -24.38 2.77
N LEU A 225 4.61 -23.26 3.51
CA LEU A 225 3.50 -23.09 4.45
C LEU A 225 2.13 -23.10 3.74
N GLU A 226 2.02 -22.46 2.57
CA GLU A 226 0.78 -22.47 1.79
C GLU A 226 0.43 -23.89 1.28
N GLU A 227 1.42 -24.68 0.90
CA GLU A 227 1.22 -26.06 0.46
C GLU A 227 0.76 -26.96 1.63
N GLU A 228 1.34 -26.82 2.81
CA GLU A 228 0.93 -27.53 4.02
C GLU A 228 -0.52 -27.22 4.40
N LEU A 229 -0.90 -25.92 4.43
CA LEU A 229 -2.28 -25.51 4.74
C LEU A 229 -3.31 -26.01 3.73
N LYS A 230 -2.95 -26.10 2.45
CA LYS A 230 -3.84 -26.68 1.41
C LYS A 230 -4.03 -28.19 1.61
N GLN A 231 -3.01 -28.90 2.07
CA GLN A 231 -3.09 -30.33 2.34
C GLN A 231 -3.94 -30.63 3.59
N GLU A 232 -3.81 -29.84 4.64
CA GLU A 232 -4.60 -29.98 5.87
C GLU A 232 -6.07 -29.57 5.67
N GLY A 233 -6.34 -28.52 4.89
CA GLY A 233 -7.71 -28.06 4.58
C GLY A 233 -8.49 -28.97 3.61
N GLY A 234 -7.81 -29.79 2.82
CA GLY A 234 -8.41 -30.75 1.88
C GLY A 234 -8.84 -32.08 2.53
N GLY A 235 -8.48 -32.32 3.79
CA GLY A 235 -8.77 -33.60 4.50
C GLY A 235 -10.06 -33.65 5.30
N SER A 236 -10.92 -32.61 5.27
CA SER A 236 -12.11 -32.52 6.14
C SER A 236 -13.46 -32.74 5.42
N ASN A 237 -13.48 -33.33 4.23
CA ASN A 237 -14.71 -33.71 3.54
C ASN A 237 -14.67 -35.20 3.15
N GLU A 238 -14.78 -36.08 4.10
CA GLU A 238 -15.30 -37.44 3.95
C GLU A 238 -16.29 -37.76 5.08
#